data_a9070a853ecbaf2d6a3d605cbf556357
#
_entry.id   a9070a853ecbaf2d6a3d605cbf556357
#
_cell.length_a   1.000
_cell.length_b   1.000
_cell.length_c   1.000
_cell.angle_alpha   90.00
_cell.angle_beta   90.00
_cell.angle_gamma   90.00
#
_symmetry.space_group_name_H-M   'P 1'
#
loop_
_entity.id
_entity.type
_entity.pdbx_description
1 polymer ?
#
loop_
_entity_poly.entity_id
_entity_poly.type
_entity_poly.pdbx_seq_one_letter_code
_entity_poly.pdbx_strand_id
1 'polypeptide(L)'
;MGLFGRKDNGKDDDLLQNSEIAEEMKVILEAREEVQQEKEEKIREREEAAAREKAEAEAIEAKAAFGAEQVLALDKQGDNFFLLIDDVPQVEPDNEGALVFGGMLRGKLKKGDEIYVLHGHGEVHKLEVLQIRNEEHTILDEAENERVEIEVSKGDLPAPETPDEAASRPIGRYAVLTGKAPKTLKHGEQEAFLENPRFLAMMAEYVRFHGNQDYFGSMMAVAIDSSFLVPANISADPGDPNKKRIGFPGMKDKNDPEKILLPVYTDANTLSKGNFKSLNKEKQAALNMSFAKIAAIAKDDRHAGFVVNPHGPVVFTFPKNLVESLCLTGHFSEKYGEDAADKSGFDAVNEKPTVVTPLSPAKKMIVSKPKETGEFKLLAQAVRKFGDTHPEIAKIAVLMSTNSEDPKDRAYICIVDCPEEGAEKLCREIGNACKPYMKSVRAMRFQLFSKGKFPDSFTSSNPWTYNKLSL
;
A
#
# COMPACT_ATOMS: atom_id res chain seq x y z
N MET A 1 61.88 29.52 100.37
CA MET A 1 62.00 30.55 99.37
C MET A 1 62.18 29.82 98.00
N GLY A 2 61.37 29.88 97.16
CA GLY A 2 61.51 29.25 95.87
C GLY A 2 60.13 29.03 95.21
N LEU A 3 59.72 29.95 94.38
CA LEU A 3 58.48 29.90 93.57
C LEU A 3 58.74 29.04 92.33
N PHE A 4 57.99 28.01 92.18
CA PHE A 4 57.90 27.32 90.99
C PHE A 4 56.74 27.82 90.11
N GLY A 5 57.07 28.44 88.97
CA GLY A 5 56.13 28.77 87.93
C GLY A 5 55.73 27.55 87.19
N ARG A 6 54.49 27.19 87.16
CA ARG A 6 53.85 26.23 86.28
C ARG A 6 53.65 26.88 84.89
N LYS A 7 54.32 26.42 83.90
CA LYS A 7 54.04 26.77 82.52
C LYS A 7 52.72 26.05 82.10
N ASP A 8 51.76 26.81 81.75
CA ASP A 8 50.49 26.39 81.19
C ASP A 8 50.73 26.05 79.70
N ASN A 9 51.04 24.76 79.39
CA ASN A 9 51.22 24.24 78.04
C ASN A 9 49.92 23.61 77.51
N GLY A 10 48.81 23.72 78.18
CA GLY A 10 47.56 23.07 77.81
C GLY A 10 46.65 23.84 76.82
N LYS A 11 46.96 25.10 76.55
CA LYS A 11 46.09 25.92 75.67
C LYS A 11 46.46 25.86 74.19
N ASP A 12 47.73 25.60 73.89
CA ASP A 12 48.22 25.51 72.50
C ASP A 12 47.90 24.16 71.82
N ASP A 13 47.87 23.08 72.64
CA ASP A 13 47.49 21.73 72.11
C ASP A 13 45.99 21.63 71.80
N ASP A 14 45.12 22.28 72.61
CA ASP A 14 43.68 22.35 72.37
C ASP A 14 43.32 23.19 71.09
N LEU A 15 44.10 24.26 70.88
CA LEU A 15 43.94 25.08 69.62
C LEU A 15 44.44 24.37 68.39
N LEU A 16 45.51 23.57 68.42
CA LEU A 16 45.99 22.77 67.32
C LEU A 16 45.04 21.61 67.00
N GLN A 17 44.54 20.90 68.03
CA GLN A 17 43.53 19.84 67.80
C GLN A 17 42.21 20.39 67.18
N ASN A 18 41.74 21.57 67.62
CA ASN A 18 40.60 22.21 67.03
C ASN A 18 40.85 22.61 65.51
N SER A 19 42.08 22.98 65.18
CA SER A 19 42.50 23.30 63.79
C SER A 19 42.51 22.07 62.91
N GLU A 20 43.06 20.94 63.35
CA GLU A 20 43.10 19.67 62.62
C GLU A 20 41.69 19.11 62.42
N ILE A 21 40.83 19.14 63.44
CA ILE A 21 39.44 18.72 63.33
C ILE A 21 38.66 19.62 62.35
N ALA A 22 38.96 20.91 62.28
CA ALA A 22 38.31 21.82 61.33
C ALA A 22 38.73 21.55 59.89
N GLU A 23 40.03 21.19 59.61
CA GLU A 23 40.48 20.76 58.30
C GLU A 23 39.89 19.41 57.90
N GLU A 24 39.84 18.42 58.78
CA GLU A 24 39.18 17.15 58.51
C GLU A 24 37.71 17.30 58.17
N MET A 25 36.99 18.14 58.98
CA MET A 25 35.58 18.43 58.65
C MET A 25 35.41 19.10 57.30
N LYS A 26 36.29 20.00 56.90
CA LYS A 26 36.26 20.64 55.60
C LYS A 26 36.41 19.64 54.45
N VAL A 27 37.40 18.72 54.55
CA VAL A 27 37.60 17.65 53.56
C VAL A 27 36.37 16.72 53.46
N ILE A 28 35.76 16.39 54.61
CA ILE A 28 34.53 15.56 54.61
C ILE A 28 33.36 16.30 53.97
N LEU A 29 33.23 17.60 54.15
CA LEU A 29 32.17 18.41 53.52
C LEU A 29 32.40 18.52 52.01
N GLU A 30 33.63 18.81 51.58
CA GLU A 30 34.00 18.84 50.15
C GLU A 30 33.71 17.48 49.45
N ALA A 31 34.14 16.38 50.09
CA ALA A 31 33.86 15.03 49.56
C ALA A 31 32.35 14.71 49.51
N ARG A 32 31.55 15.22 50.47
CA ARG A 32 30.09 15.06 50.40
C ARG A 32 29.45 15.88 49.29
N GLU A 33 29.92 17.10 49.06
CA GLU A 33 29.45 17.95 47.97
C GLU A 33 29.80 17.34 46.62
N GLU A 34 31.00 16.78 46.44
CA GLU A 34 31.39 16.06 45.22
C GLU A 34 30.48 14.84 44.97
N VAL A 35 30.25 14.02 45.99
CA VAL A 35 29.33 12.85 45.87
C VAL A 35 27.89 13.28 45.58
N GLN A 36 27.46 14.40 46.12
CA GLN A 36 26.14 14.93 45.85
C GLN A 36 26.03 15.44 44.41
N GLN A 37 27.02 16.17 43.92
CA GLN A 37 27.10 16.64 42.53
C GLN A 37 27.14 15.48 41.54
N GLU A 38 27.93 14.44 41.81
CA GLU A 38 27.97 13.25 40.98
C GLU A 38 26.62 12.52 40.92
N LYS A 39 25.90 12.45 42.04
CA LYS A 39 24.54 11.88 42.04
C LYS A 39 23.54 12.70 41.23
N GLU A 40 23.59 14.02 41.38
CA GLU A 40 22.70 14.93 40.64
C GLU A 40 22.99 14.88 39.13
N GLU A 41 24.26 14.80 38.76
CA GLU A 41 24.64 14.61 37.33
C GLU A 41 24.15 13.28 36.78
N LYS A 42 24.30 12.18 37.52
CA LYS A 42 23.76 10.87 37.09
C LYS A 42 22.23 10.84 37.02
N ILE A 43 21.56 11.56 37.89
CA ILE A 43 20.08 11.67 37.78
C ILE A 43 19.70 12.46 36.54
N ARG A 44 20.36 13.59 36.28
CA ARG A 44 20.10 14.41 35.10
C ARG A 44 20.39 13.62 33.80
N GLU A 45 21.50 12.88 33.73
CA GLU A 45 21.82 12.04 32.56
C GLU A 45 20.74 10.97 32.34
N ARG A 46 20.22 10.36 33.41
CA ARG A 46 19.13 9.38 33.28
C ARG A 46 17.82 10.02 32.83
N GLU A 47 17.48 11.20 33.34
CA GLU A 47 16.29 11.93 32.91
C GLU A 47 16.40 12.38 31.44
N GLU A 48 17.58 12.86 31.02
CA GLU A 48 17.84 13.20 29.62
C GLU A 48 17.77 11.97 28.71
N ALA A 49 18.32 10.83 29.13
CA ALA A 49 18.24 9.58 28.37
C ALA A 49 16.78 9.09 28.24
N ALA A 50 16.02 9.11 29.33
CA ALA A 50 14.60 8.74 29.34
C ALA A 50 13.77 9.68 28.46
N ALA A 51 14.05 10.99 28.48
CA ALA A 51 13.38 11.97 27.64
C ALA A 51 13.68 11.75 26.15
N ARG A 52 14.92 11.39 25.80
CA ARG A 52 15.31 11.04 24.41
C ARG A 52 14.63 9.77 23.93
N GLU A 53 14.61 8.72 24.76
CA GLU A 53 13.94 7.47 24.45
C GLU A 53 12.43 7.67 24.21
N LYS A 54 11.79 8.47 25.07
CA LYS A 54 10.37 8.83 24.91
C LYS A 54 10.12 9.61 23.64
N ALA A 55 10.96 10.59 23.30
CA ALA A 55 10.83 11.38 22.08
C ALA A 55 11.05 10.53 20.83
N GLU A 56 11.95 9.56 20.88
CA GLU A 56 12.17 8.61 19.78
C GLU A 56 10.98 7.69 19.61
N ALA A 57 10.41 7.17 20.68
CA ALA A 57 9.19 6.33 20.63
C ALA A 57 8.00 7.11 20.06
N GLU A 58 7.79 8.36 20.48
CA GLU A 58 6.74 9.23 19.92
C GLU A 58 6.96 9.51 18.43
N ALA A 59 8.19 9.71 17.99
CA ALA A 59 8.51 9.92 16.57
C ALA A 59 8.28 8.66 15.73
N ILE A 60 8.57 7.48 16.26
CA ILE A 60 8.29 6.19 15.62
C ILE A 60 6.78 6.00 15.48
N GLU A 61 6.01 6.23 16.56
CA GLU A 61 4.56 6.08 16.51
C GLU A 61 3.92 7.08 15.53
N ALA A 62 4.37 8.32 15.50
CA ALA A 62 3.88 9.31 14.54
C ALA A 62 4.12 8.89 13.08
N LYS A 63 5.27 8.26 12.78
CA LYS A 63 5.56 7.72 11.43
C LYS A 63 4.66 6.55 11.08
N ALA A 64 4.44 5.62 12.01
CA ALA A 64 3.56 4.47 11.80
C ALA A 64 2.11 4.93 11.60
N ALA A 65 1.62 5.87 12.42
CA ALA A 65 0.29 6.45 12.30
C ALA A 65 0.09 7.14 10.95
N PHE A 66 1.06 7.94 10.50
CA PHE A 66 1.01 8.59 9.19
C PHE A 66 0.98 7.59 8.03
N GLY A 67 1.81 6.53 8.08
CA GLY A 67 1.80 5.47 7.09
C GLY A 67 0.45 4.73 7.05
N ALA A 68 -0.09 4.43 8.22
CA ALA A 68 -1.39 3.76 8.36
C ALA A 68 -2.55 4.63 7.84
N GLU A 69 -2.59 5.91 8.15
CA GLU A 69 -3.58 6.86 7.62
C GLU A 69 -3.57 6.88 6.10
N GLN A 70 -2.39 6.92 5.49
CA GLN A 70 -2.25 6.90 4.04
C GLN A 70 -2.69 5.57 3.42
N VAL A 71 -2.46 4.44 4.12
CA VAL A 71 -2.94 3.12 3.69
C VAL A 71 -4.46 3.09 3.70
N LEU A 72 -5.10 3.54 4.79
CA LEU A 72 -6.54 3.62 4.91
C LEU A 72 -7.17 4.56 3.87
N ALA A 73 -6.50 5.66 3.53
CA ALA A 73 -6.93 6.60 2.51
C ALA A 73 -6.91 6.01 1.07
N LEU A 74 -6.33 4.83 0.85
CA LEU A 74 -6.47 4.10 -0.42
C LEU A 74 -7.89 3.59 -0.62
N ASP A 75 -8.62 3.32 0.46
CA ASP A 75 -10.03 2.97 0.41
C ASP A 75 -10.91 4.24 0.50
N LYS A 76 -11.50 4.58 -0.63
CA LYS A 76 -12.33 5.79 -0.78
C LYS A 76 -13.66 5.74 -0.01
N GLN A 77 -14.04 4.60 0.56
CA GLN A 77 -15.32 4.45 1.26
C GLN A 77 -15.26 4.85 2.74
N GLY A 78 -14.07 5.13 3.28
CA GLY A 78 -13.91 5.77 4.59
C GLY A 78 -14.13 4.89 5.83
N ASP A 79 -14.71 3.70 5.68
CA ASP A 79 -15.06 2.80 6.79
C ASP A 79 -14.11 1.59 6.87
N ASN A 80 -12.91 1.71 6.34
CA ASN A 80 -11.92 0.64 6.43
C ASN A 80 -11.03 0.81 7.64
N PHE A 81 -10.61 -0.30 8.19
CA PHE A 81 -9.61 -0.37 9.24
C PHE A 81 -8.68 -1.55 8.99
N PHE A 82 -7.57 -1.55 9.70
CA PHE A 82 -6.82 -2.76 9.95
C PHE A 82 -6.38 -2.81 11.42
N LEU A 83 -6.26 -4.02 11.94
CA LEU A 83 -5.72 -4.28 13.26
C LEU A 83 -4.57 -5.26 13.14
N LEU A 84 -3.38 -4.83 13.57
CA LEU A 84 -2.22 -5.69 13.68
C LEU A 84 -2.20 -6.32 15.07
N ILE A 85 -2.30 -7.66 15.12
CA ILE A 85 -2.23 -8.42 16.36
C ILE A 85 -0.78 -8.48 16.82
N ASP A 86 -0.48 -7.91 17.99
CA ASP A 86 0.86 -7.93 18.58
C ASP A 86 0.97 -8.82 19.83
N ASP A 87 -0.15 -9.27 20.36
CA ASP A 87 -0.24 -10.28 21.42
C ASP A 87 -0.59 -11.67 20.90
N VAL A 88 -0.32 -12.70 21.68
CA VAL A 88 -0.73 -14.07 21.35
C VAL A 88 -2.22 -14.22 21.62
N PRO A 89 -3.02 -14.64 20.63
CA PRO A 89 -4.44 -14.85 20.82
C PRO A 89 -4.75 -15.87 21.93
N GLN A 90 -5.71 -15.55 22.76
CA GLN A 90 -6.19 -16.43 23.81
C GLN A 90 -7.60 -16.93 23.50
N VAL A 91 -7.93 -18.12 23.97
CA VAL A 91 -9.31 -18.64 23.92
C VAL A 91 -9.99 -18.26 25.21
N GLU A 92 -11.13 -17.61 25.12
CA GLU A 92 -11.92 -17.28 26.30
C GLU A 92 -12.49 -18.57 26.91
N PRO A 93 -12.17 -18.91 28.17
CA PRO A 93 -12.57 -20.17 28.76
C PRO A 93 -14.08 -20.33 28.95
N ASP A 94 -14.77 -19.21 29.13
CA ASP A 94 -16.19 -19.15 29.48
C ASP A 94 -17.12 -18.98 28.27
N ASN A 95 -16.55 -18.71 27.08
CA ASN A 95 -17.31 -18.46 25.86
C ASN A 95 -16.84 -19.45 24.77
N GLU A 96 -17.59 -20.55 24.61
CA GLU A 96 -17.25 -21.64 23.69
C GLU A 96 -16.97 -21.12 22.27
N GLY A 97 -15.70 -20.84 21.98
CA GLY A 97 -15.19 -20.50 20.65
C GLY A 97 -14.94 -19.02 20.37
N ALA A 98 -15.10 -18.13 21.35
CA ALA A 98 -14.63 -16.75 21.21
C ALA A 98 -13.09 -16.69 21.31
N LEU A 99 -12.48 -15.84 20.51
CA LEU A 99 -11.04 -15.56 20.50
C LEU A 99 -10.81 -14.14 21.01
N VAL A 100 -9.85 -13.99 21.93
CA VAL A 100 -9.45 -12.68 22.46
C VAL A 100 -8.01 -12.40 22.05
N PHE A 101 -7.76 -11.22 21.52
CA PHE A 101 -6.41 -10.78 21.17
C PHE A 101 -6.29 -9.26 21.21
N GLY A 102 -5.08 -8.79 21.52
CA GLY A 102 -4.72 -7.40 21.55
C GLY A 102 -3.97 -6.97 20.30
N GLY A 103 -4.11 -5.69 19.96
CA GLY A 103 -3.38 -5.13 18.84
C GLY A 103 -3.60 -3.64 18.65
N MET A 104 -2.79 -3.06 17.76
CA MET A 104 -2.95 -1.67 17.36
C MET A 104 -3.99 -1.58 16.26
N LEU A 105 -5.12 -0.95 16.59
CA LEU A 105 -6.17 -0.59 15.64
C LEU A 105 -5.77 0.67 14.88
N ARG A 106 -5.91 0.64 13.56
CA ARG A 106 -5.85 1.80 12.70
C ARG A 106 -7.17 1.92 11.94
N GLY A 107 -7.74 3.11 11.96
CA GLY A 107 -9.11 3.35 11.52
C GLY A 107 -10.13 3.09 12.62
N LYS A 108 -11.38 2.87 12.25
CA LYS A 108 -12.51 2.80 13.18
C LYS A 108 -13.13 1.40 13.18
N LEU A 109 -13.37 0.87 14.38
CA LEU A 109 -13.98 -0.44 14.63
C LEU A 109 -15.14 -0.31 15.61
N LYS A 110 -16.22 -1.04 15.37
CA LYS A 110 -17.40 -1.07 16.24
C LYS A 110 -17.73 -2.50 16.66
N LYS A 111 -18.36 -2.63 17.81
CA LYS A 111 -19.00 -3.86 18.23
C LYS A 111 -20.06 -4.30 17.19
N GLY A 112 -20.06 -5.56 16.82
CA GLY A 112 -20.94 -6.12 15.79
C GLY A 112 -20.42 -5.96 14.36
N ASP A 113 -19.25 -5.32 14.16
CA ASP A 113 -18.66 -5.24 12.83
C ASP A 113 -18.21 -6.63 12.35
N GLU A 114 -18.41 -6.87 11.05
CA GLU A 114 -17.82 -8.01 10.36
C GLU A 114 -16.38 -7.69 10.00
N ILE A 115 -15.47 -8.60 10.33
CA ILE A 115 -14.04 -8.48 10.08
C ILE A 115 -13.51 -9.69 9.32
N TYR A 116 -12.40 -9.52 8.64
CA TYR A 116 -11.78 -10.54 7.82
C TYR A 116 -10.35 -10.82 8.29
N VAL A 117 -10.08 -12.09 8.56
CA VAL A 117 -8.73 -12.58 8.83
C VAL A 117 -8.15 -13.11 7.54
N LEU A 118 -6.99 -12.62 7.19
CA LEU A 118 -6.24 -13.04 6.01
C LEU A 118 -5.15 -14.01 6.45
N HIS A 119 -5.29 -15.27 6.07
CA HIS A 119 -4.31 -16.30 6.37
C HIS A 119 -3.25 -16.45 5.25
N GLY A 120 -2.11 -17.07 5.61
CA GLY A 120 -0.94 -17.19 4.72
C GLY A 120 -1.18 -17.88 3.39
N HIS A 121 -2.13 -18.79 3.32
CA HIS A 121 -2.42 -19.59 2.11
C HIS A 121 -3.55 -19.01 1.24
N GLY A 122 -3.98 -17.78 1.50
CA GLY A 122 -5.02 -17.12 0.73
C GLY A 122 -6.44 -17.44 1.19
N GLU A 123 -6.60 -18.10 2.33
CA GLU A 123 -7.89 -18.29 2.97
C GLU A 123 -8.33 -16.98 3.65
N VAL A 124 -9.60 -16.65 3.50
CA VAL A 124 -10.23 -15.48 4.10
C VAL A 124 -11.32 -15.97 5.03
N HIS A 125 -11.14 -15.75 6.32
CA HIS A 125 -12.13 -16.11 7.33
C HIS A 125 -12.89 -14.87 7.78
N LYS A 126 -14.21 -15.02 7.94
CA LYS A 126 -15.10 -13.98 8.38
C LYS A 126 -15.44 -14.16 9.85
N LEU A 127 -15.24 -13.14 10.65
CA LEU A 127 -15.52 -13.10 12.07
C LEU A 127 -16.43 -11.93 12.40
N GLU A 128 -17.00 -11.93 13.61
CA GLU A 128 -17.79 -10.82 14.15
C GLU A 128 -17.15 -10.32 15.45
N VAL A 129 -17.08 -9.00 15.63
CA VAL A 129 -16.59 -8.36 16.84
C VAL A 129 -17.66 -8.43 17.94
N LEU A 130 -17.41 -9.21 18.97
CA LEU A 130 -18.33 -9.40 20.09
C LEU A 130 -18.16 -8.32 21.16
N GLN A 131 -16.89 -7.94 21.43
CA GLN A 131 -16.54 -6.93 22.44
C GLN A 131 -15.23 -6.23 22.07
N ILE A 132 -15.13 -4.96 22.46
CA ILE A 132 -13.92 -4.15 22.36
C ILE A 132 -13.58 -3.64 23.75
N ARG A 133 -12.30 -3.71 24.14
CA ARG A 133 -11.78 -3.12 25.39
C ARG A 133 -10.56 -2.25 25.07
N ASN A 134 -10.41 -1.15 25.79
CA ASN A 134 -9.18 -0.36 25.71
C ASN A 134 -8.09 -0.92 26.66
N GLU A 135 -6.93 -0.28 26.74
CA GLU A 135 -5.82 -0.69 27.61
C GLU A 135 -6.18 -0.66 29.12
N GLU A 136 -7.21 0.08 29.51
CA GLU A 136 -7.73 0.14 30.88
C GLU A 136 -8.80 -0.94 31.14
N HIS A 137 -8.99 -1.89 30.18
CA HIS A 137 -10.03 -2.93 30.18
C HIS A 137 -11.47 -2.38 30.24
N THR A 138 -11.66 -1.10 29.86
CA THR A 138 -13.00 -0.52 29.75
C THR A 138 -13.66 -1.02 28.45
N ILE A 139 -14.92 -1.48 28.56
CA ILE A 139 -15.70 -1.92 27.42
C ILE A 139 -16.14 -0.71 26.60
N LEU A 140 -15.90 -0.78 25.29
CA LEU A 140 -16.23 0.25 24.31
C LEU A 140 -17.25 -0.27 23.31
N ASP A 141 -18.15 0.60 22.83
CA ASP A 141 -19.01 0.32 21.68
C ASP A 141 -18.27 0.55 20.35
N GLU A 142 -17.30 1.45 20.33
CA GLU A 142 -16.43 1.75 19.20
C GLU A 142 -15.05 2.20 19.68
N ALA A 143 -14.03 1.93 18.83
CA ALA A 143 -12.65 2.37 19.04
C ALA A 143 -12.07 2.95 17.75
N GLU A 144 -11.09 3.86 17.85
CA GLU A 144 -10.47 4.50 16.69
C GLU A 144 -9.00 4.84 16.97
N ASN A 145 -8.10 4.33 16.12
CA ASN A 145 -6.66 4.63 16.13
C ASN A 145 -5.97 4.45 17.49
N GLU A 146 -6.32 3.42 18.22
CA GLU A 146 -5.80 3.12 19.55
C GLU A 146 -5.47 1.64 19.71
N ARG A 147 -4.73 1.31 20.76
CA ARG A 147 -4.52 -0.07 21.15
C ARG A 147 -5.78 -0.64 21.79
N VAL A 148 -6.22 -1.79 21.30
CA VAL A 148 -7.44 -2.44 21.80
C VAL A 148 -7.20 -3.91 22.05
N GLU A 149 -7.99 -4.48 22.95
CA GLU A 149 -8.26 -5.89 23.08
C GLU A 149 -9.65 -6.15 22.51
N ILE A 150 -9.75 -7.09 21.58
CA ILE A 150 -11.03 -7.45 20.98
C ILE A 150 -11.35 -8.91 21.23
N GLU A 151 -12.62 -9.17 21.49
CA GLU A 151 -13.22 -10.49 21.53
C GLU A 151 -14.01 -10.70 20.23
N VAL A 152 -13.75 -11.79 19.53
CA VAL A 152 -14.41 -12.09 18.26
C VAL A 152 -15.08 -13.46 18.29
N SER A 153 -16.11 -13.63 17.48
CA SER A 153 -16.75 -14.91 17.24
C SER A 153 -15.77 -15.88 16.58
N LYS A 154 -16.02 -17.16 16.73
CA LYS A 154 -15.27 -18.19 16.00
C LYS A 154 -15.48 -18.09 14.49
N GLY A 155 -16.65 -17.60 14.06
CA GLY A 155 -17.00 -17.47 12.65
C GLY A 155 -16.96 -18.81 11.92
N ASP A 156 -16.31 -18.79 10.75
CA ASP A 156 -16.09 -19.96 9.89
C ASP A 156 -14.73 -20.66 10.14
N LEU A 157 -14.01 -20.26 11.18
CA LEU A 157 -12.75 -20.91 11.54
C LEU A 157 -12.98 -22.38 11.94
N PRO A 158 -12.18 -23.31 11.39
CA PRO A 158 -12.29 -24.70 11.74
C PRO A 158 -12.01 -24.91 13.24
N ALA A 159 -12.80 -25.78 13.88
CA ALA A 159 -12.50 -26.19 15.25
C ALA A 159 -11.19 -27.00 15.23
N PRO A 160 -10.23 -26.71 16.13
CA PRO A 160 -9.05 -27.54 16.24
C PRO A 160 -9.44 -28.95 16.72
N GLU A 161 -8.96 -29.96 16.01
CA GLU A 161 -9.19 -31.35 16.40
C GLU A 161 -8.23 -31.80 17.52
N THR A 162 -7.06 -31.11 17.59
CA THR A 162 -6.03 -31.42 18.58
C THR A 162 -5.43 -30.12 19.19
N PRO A 163 -4.80 -30.20 20.41
CA PRO A 163 -4.09 -29.06 21.00
C PRO A 163 -2.96 -28.50 20.12
N ASP A 164 -2.32 -29.35 19.31
CA ASP A 164 -1.25 -28.92 18.39
C ASP A 164 -1.82 -28.14 17.20
N GLU A 165 -3.01 -28.48 16.74
CA GLU A 165 -3.73 -27.69 15.73
C GLU A 165 -4.22 -26.35 16.28
N ALA A 166 -4.51 -26.29 17.59
CA ALA A 166 -4.81 -25.02 18.24
C ALA A 166 -3.62 -24.05 18.20
N ALA A 167 -2.39 -24.55 18.17
CA ALA A 167 -1.18 -23.74 18.02
C ALA A 167 -0.94 -23.29 16.56
N SER A 168 -1.52 -23.99 15.57
CA SER A 168 -1.40 -23.67 14.13
C SER A 168 -2.57 -22.85 13.58
N ARG A 169 -3.32 -22.18 14.46
CA ARG A 169 -4.50 -21.36 14.06
C ARG A 169 -4.15 -20.26 13.07
N PRO A 170 -5.08 -19.92 12.16
CA PRO A 170 -4.90 -18.86 11.19
C PRO A 170 -4.73 -17.47 11.82
N ILE A 171 -5.09 -17.31 13.10
CA ILE A 171 -4.89 -16.08 13.85
C ILE A 171 -3.74 -16.29 14.82
N GLY A 172 -2.61 -15.71 14.49
CA GLY A 172 -1.41 -15.71 15.32
C GLY A 172 -0.88 -14.30 15.54
N ARG A 173 0.18 -14.19 16.32
CA ARG A 173 0.92 -12.94 16.48
C ARG A 173 1.31 -12.41 15.10
N TYR A 174 1.16 -11.11 14.88
CA TYR A 174 1.37 -10.41 13.61
C TYR A 174 0.37 -10.80 12.49
N ALA A 175 -0.74 -11.46 12.83
CA ALA A 175 -1.87 -11.52 11.92
C ALA A 175 -2.50 -10.13 11.77
N VAL A 176 -3.14 -9.90 10.64
CA VAL A 176 -3.83 -8.63 10.34
C VAL A 176 -5.31 -8.90 10.09
N LEU A 177 -6.13 -8.16 10.79
CA LEU A 177 -7.57 -8.11 10.57
C LEU A 177 -7.92 -6.88 9.76
N THR A 178 -8.85 -7.02 8.86
CA THR A 178 -9.33 -5.93 8.01
C THR A 178 -10.84 -5.85 8.00
N GLY A 179 -11.39 -4.64 7.80
CA GLY A 179 -12.84 -4.43 7.70
C GLY A 179 -13.42 -4.88 6.36
N LYS A 180 -12.60 -5.27 5.39
CA LYS A 180 -13.05 -5.70 4.06
C LYS A 180 -12.25 -6.89 3.56
N ALA A 181 -12.95 -7.83 2.92
CA ALA A 181 -12.27 -8.89 2.19
C ALA A 181 -11.42 -8.30 1.04
N PRO A 182 -10.22 -8.85 0.79
CA PRO A 182 -9.40 -8.43 -0.34
C PRO A 182 -10.11 -8.74 -1.66
N LYS A 183 -9.93 -7.89 -2.65
CA LYS A 183 -10.45 -8.14 -3.99
C LYS A 183 -9.72 -9.30 -4.63
N THR A 184 -10.49 -10.16 -5.27
CA THR A 184 -10.01 -11.32 -5.99
C THR A 184 -10.34 -11.23 -7.47
N LEU A 185 -9.57 -11.94 -8.29
CA LEU A 185 -9.84 -12.15 -9.71
C LEU A 185 -10.03 -13.64 -9.94
N LYS A 186 -11.17 -14.03 -10.51
CA LYS A 186 -11.42 -15.41 -10.94
C LYS A 186 -10.94 -15.60 -12.36
N HIS A 187 -10.07 -16.59 -12.58
CA HIS A 187 -9.65 -17.02 -13.89
C HIS A 187 -9.90 -18.54 -14.02
N GLY A 188 -11.03 -18.89 -14.61
CA GLY A 188 -11.53 -20.27 -14.58
C GLY A 188 -11.90 -20.68 -13.15
N GLU A 189 -11.32 -21.79 -12.69
CA GLU A 189 -11.49 -22.27 -11.31
C GLU A 189 -10.50 -21.68 -10.31
N GLN A 190 -9.48 -20.95 -10.78
CA GLN A 190 -8.47 -20.33 -9.94
C GLN A 190 -8.89 -18.92 -9.53
N GLU A 191 -8.79 -18.65 -8.26
CA GLU A 191 -8.98 -17.32 -7.67
C GLU A 191 -7.63 -16.77 -7.21
N ALA A 192 -7.32 -15.55 -7.60
CA ALA A 192 -6.09 -14.88 -7.23
C ALA A 192 -6.40 -13.52 -6.58
N PHE A 193 -5.74 -13.20 -5.50
CA PHE A 193 -5.88 -11.90 -4.86
C PHE A 193 -5.26 -10.80 -5.72
N LEU A 194 -6.01 -9.70 -5.89
CA LEU A 194 -5.55 -8.47 -6.55
C LEU A 194 -5.04 -7.44 -5.54
N GLU A 195 -5.28 -7.67 -4.28
CA GLU A 195 -4.92 -6.77 -3.17
C GLU A 195 -4.22 -7.56 -2.08
N ASN A 196 -3.23 -6.93 -1.45
CA ASN A 196 -2.47 -7.50 -0.34
C ASN A 196 -2.59 -6.61 0.91
N PRO A 197 -3.78 -6.47 1.50
CA PRO A 197 -3.99 -5.58 2.64
C PRO A 197 -3.17 -6.01 3.87
N ARG A 198 -2.95 -7.31 4.07
CA ARG A 198 -2.11 -7.82 5.15
C ARG A 198 -0.66 -7.34 5.02
N PHE A 199 -0.04 -7.53 3.86
CA PHE A 199 1.34 -7.10 3.64
C PHE A 199 1.45 -5.57 3.72
N LEU A 200 0.46 -4.85 3.18
CA LEU A 200 0.41 -3.40 3.21
C LEU A 200 0.30 -2.85 4.65
N ALA A 201 -0.54 -3.45 5.49
CA ALA A 201 -0.66 -3.10 6.90
C ALA A 201 0.64 -3.38 7.67
N MET A 202 1.28 -4.54 7.42
CA MET A 202 2.56 -4.86 8.04
C MET A 202 3.68 -3.90 7.59
N MET A 203 3.71 -3.48 6.34
CA MET A 203 4.65 -2.45 5.89
C MET A 203 4.41 -1.11 6.61
N ALA A 204 3.16 -0.72 6.83
CA ALA A 204 2.83 0.53 7.52
C ALA A 204 3.32 0.52 8.98
N GLU A 205 3.18 -0.60 9.66
CA GLU A 205 3.59 -0.78 11.06
C GLU A 205 5.08 -1.14 11.23
N TYR A 206 5.80 -1.42 10.13
CA TYR A 206 7.19 -1.89 10.18
C TYR A 206 8.13 -0.97 10.99
N VAL A 207 7.87 0.33 10.97
CA VAL A 207 8.68 1.31 11.72
C VAL A 207 8.59 1.05 13.23
N ARG A 208 7.41 0.65 13.75
CA ARG A 208 7.23 0.31 15.18
C ARG A 208 8.00 -0.94 15.59
N PHE A 209 8.16 -1.87 14.66
CA PHE A 209 8.82 -3.16 14.88
C PHE A 209 10.24 -3.21 14.28
N HIS A 210 10.83 -2.04 13.99
CA HIS A 210 12.17 -1.99 13.43
C HIS A 210 13.17 -2.69 14.36
N GLY A 211 13.96 -3.62 13.79
CA GLY A 211 14.88 -4.44 14.54
C GLY A 211 14.29 -5.70 15.19
N ASN A 212 12.96 -5.87 15.16
CA ASN A 212 12.31 -7.08 15.63
C ASN A 212 12.39 -8.17 14.53
N GLN A 213 13.20 -9.20 14.77
CA GLN A 213 13.44 -10.28 13.80
C GLN A 213 12.21 -11.14 13.58
N ASP A 214 11.40 -11.39 14.61
CA ASP A 214 10.17 -12.20 14.49
C ASP A 214 9.13 -11.48 13.63
N TYR A 215 8.98 -10.18 13.83
CA TYR A 215 8.12 -9.37 12.99
C TYR A 215 8.58 -9.34 11.55
N PHE A 216 9.87 -9.10 11.34
CA PHE A 216 10.46 -9.09 10.01
C PHE A 216 10.29 -10.44 9.31
N GLY A 217 10.56 -11.55 10.00
CA GLY A 217 10.36 -12.91 9.48
C GLY A 217 8.90 -13.16 9.08
N SER A 218 7.95 -12.76 9.93
CA SER A 218 6.51 -12.87 9.63
C SER A 218 6.11 -12.00 8.43
N MET A 219 6.61 -10.78 8.32
CA MET A 219 6.37 -9.91 7.18
C MET A 219 6.94 -10.51 5.88
N MET A 220 8.12 -11.13 5.93
CA MET A 220 8.72 -11.80 4.77
C MET A 220 7.92 -13.04 4.35
N ALA A 221 7.43 -13.84 5.31
CA ALA A 221 6.53 -14.95 5.00
C ALA A 221 5.25 -14.46 4.28
N VAL A 222 4.64 -13.39 4.78
CA VAL A 222 3.48 -12.77 4.12
C VAL A 222 3.82 -12.27 2.71
N ALA A 223 5.01 -11.71 2.51
CA ALA A 223 5.46 -11.28 1.18
C ALA A 223 5.61 -12.48 0.21
N ILE A 224 6.20 -13.59 0.68
CA ILE A 224 6.31 -14.84 -0.09
C ILE A 224 4.92 -15.35 -0.48
N ASP A 225 3.96 -15.26 0.44
CA ASP A 225 2.58 -15.70 0.22
C ASP A 225 1.78 -14.78 -0.72
N SER A 226 2.24 -13.57 -0.93
CA SER A 226 1.54 -12.55 -1.70
C SER A 226 1.72 -12.69 -3.21
N SER A 227 0.71 -12.20 -3.94
CA SER A 227 0.83 -11.86 -5.36
C SER A 227 0.82 -10.33 -5.50
N PHE A 228 1.53 -9.82 -6.50
CA PHE A 228 1.67 -8.37 -6.72
C PHE A 228 1.28 -8.00 -8.14
N LEU A 229 0.80 -6.79 -8.30
CA LEU A 229 0.57 -6.20 -9.61
C LEU A 229 1.88 -5.65 -10.18
N VAL A 230 2.28 -6.14 -11.33
CA VAL A 230 3.52 -5.74 -12.02
C VAL A 230 3.16 -5.04 -13.31
N PRO A 231 3.53 -3.77 -13.51
CA PRO A 231 3.31 -3.08 -14.77
C PRO A 231 4.15 -3.71 -15.87
N ALA A 232 3.56 -3.89 -17.05
CA ALA A 232 4.23 -4.51 -18.18
C ALA A 232 3.80 -3.90 -19.52
N ASN A 233 4.67 -4.00 -20.53
CA ASN A 233 4.35 -3.81 -21.93
C ASN A 233 4.20 -5.17 -22.59
N ILE A 234 3.07 -5.42 -23.21
CA ILE A 234 2.84 -6.63 -23.99
C ILE A 234 2.87 -6.28 -25.47
N SER A 235 3.77 -6.90 -26.22
CA SER A 235 3.88 -6.72 -27.68
C SER A 235 4.00 -8.08 -28.39
N ALA A 236 3.69 -8.12 -29.67
CA ALA A 236 4.00 -9.29 -30.46
C ALA A 236 5.53 -9.47 -30.57
N ASP A 237 5.99 -10.71 -30.58
CA ASP A 237 7.41 -10.99 -30.83
C ASP A 237 7.73 -10.70 -32.32
N PRO A 238 8.79 -9.93 -32.61
CA PRO A 238 9.17 -9.64 -33.99
C PRO A 238 9.52 -10.88 -34.82
N GLY A 239 9.94 -11.97 -34.16
CA GLY A 239 10.31 -13.23 -34.84
C GLY A 239 9.17 -14.23 -34.92
N ASP A 240 8.11 -14.10 -34.16
CA ASP A 240 6.94 -15.00 -34.16
C ASP A 240 5.68 -14.24 -33.74
N PRO A 241 4.79 -13.87 -34.66
CA PRO A 241 3.56 -13.12 -34.37
C PRO A 241 2.62 -13.81 -33.38
N ASN A 242 2.73 -15.13 -33.20
CA ASN A 242 1.92 -15.88 -32.24
C ASN A 242 2.48 -15.83 -30.80
N LYS A 243 3.72 -15.37 -30.65
CA LYS A 243 4.36 -15.18 -29.35
C LYS A 243 4.23 -13.74 -28.88
N LYS A 244 4.02 -13.58 -27.57
CA LYS A 244 3.99 -12.27 -26.92
C LYS A 244 5.31 -12.02 -26.21
N ARG A 245 5.86 -10.82 -26.43
CA ARG A 245 7.01 -10.33 -25.69
C ARG A 245 6.51 -9.45 -24.55
N ILE A 246 6.95 -9.73 -23.33
CA ILE A 246 6.62 -8.97 -22.14
C ILE A 246 7.85 -8.17 -21.72
N GLY A 247 7.71 -6.86 -21.63
CA GLY A 247 8.74 -5.95 -21.12
C GLY A 247 8.30 -5.33 -19.81
N PHE A 248 9.17 -5.30 -18.81
CA PHE A 248 8.90 -4.68 -17.53
C PHE A 248 9.60 -3.31 -17.46
N PRO A 249 8.92 -2.27 -16.93
CA PRO A 249 9.59 -1.01 -16.64
C PRO A 249 10.56 -1.22 -15.47
N GLY A 250 11.72 -0.60 -15.53
CA GLY A 250 12.68 -0.57 -14.43
C GLY A 250 12.79 0.82 -13.83
N MET A 251 13.04 0.89 -12.54
CA MET A 251 13.44 2.10 -11.83
C MET A 251 14.94 2.02 -11.56
N LYS A 252 15.68 3.09 -11.82
CA LYS A 252 17.11 3.12 -11.50
C LYS A 252 17.29 2.95 -10.00
N ASP A 253 18.22 2.07 -9.62
CA ASP A 253 18.65 1.98 -8.23
C ASP A 253 19.46 3.24 -7.87
N LYS A 254 19.20 3.78 -6.68
CA LYS A 254 19.94 4.96 -6.19
C LYS A 254 21.38 4.63 -5.81
N ASN A 255 21.64 3.39 -5.41
CA ASN A 255 22.95 2.93 -4.95
C ASN A 255 23.81 2.38 -6.09
N ASP A 256 23.18 1.89 -7.17
CA ASP A 256 23.86 1.35 -8.36
C ASP A 256 23.09 1.78 -9.61
N PRO A 257 23.47 2.92 -10.25
CA PRO A 257 22.76 3.46 -11.43
C PRO A 257 22.78 2.54 -12.67
N GLU A 258 23.66 1.54 -12.72
CA GLU A 258 23.73 0.54 -13.79
C GLU A 258 22.64 -0.54 -13.64
N LYS A 259 22.08 -0.67 -12.44
CA LYS A 259 21.04 -1.65 -12.13
C LYS A 259 19.68 -0.99 -11.99
N ILE A 260 18.65 -1.82 -12.17
CA ILE A 260 17.26 -1.41 -12.06
C ILE A 260 16.54 -2.21 -10.97
N LEU A 261 15.59 -1.55 -10.32
CA LEU A 261 14.62 -2.17 -9.43
C LEU A 261 13.33 -2.44 -10.21
N LEU A 262 12.75 -3.63 -10.08
CA LEU A 262 11.45 -3.95 -10.65
C LEU A 262 10.35 -3.34 -9.77
N PRO A 263 9.52 -2.38 -10.25
CA PRO A 263 8.42 -1.86 -9.48
C PRO A 263 7.26 -2.86 -9.42
N VAL A 264 6.78 -3.14 -8.22
CA VAL A 264 5.61 -3.99 -7.97
C VAL A 264 4.62 -3.28 -7.03
N TYR A 265 3.35 -3.67 -7.05
CA TYR A 265 2.31 -2.97 -6.32
C TYR A 265 1.39 -3.93 -5.59
N THR A 266 0.97 -3.56 -4.39
CA THR A 266 0.08 -4.35 -3.54
C THR A 266 -1.37 -4.31 -3.99
N ASP A 267 -1.74 -3.28 -4.78
CA ASP A 267 -3.13 -3.05 -5.19
C ASP A 267 -3.21 -2.13 -6.43
N ALA A 268 -4.38 -2.10 -7.06
CA ALA A 268 -4.62 -1.30 -8.26
C ALA A 268 -4.62 0.22 -8.00
N ASN A 269 -5.02 0.67 -6.80
CA ASN A 269 -5.05 2.09 -6.47
C ASN A 269 -3.62 2.62 -6.37
N THR A 270 -2.73 1.89 -5.73
CA THR A 270 -1.30 2.24 -5.64
C THR A 270 -0.64 2.17 -7.01
N LEU A 271 -0.92 1.13 -7.81
CA LEU A 271 -0.43 1.03 -9.18
C LEU A 271 -0.85 2.24 -10.04
N SER A 272 -2.08 2.72 -9.89
CA SER A 272 -2.59 3.85 -10.67
C SER A 272 -1.87 5.18 -10.42
N LYS A 273 -1.21 5.32 -9.27
CA LYS A 273 -0.38 6.48 -8.93
C LYS A 273 0.99 6.45 -9.61
N GLY A 274 1.40 5.28 -10.14
CA GLY A 274 2.68 5.12 -10.84
C GLY A 274 2.74 5.92 -12.14
N ASN A 275 3.86 6.59 -12.36
CA ASN A 275 4.10 7.34 -13.59
C ASN A 275 4.90 6.48 -14.58
N PHE A 276 4.21 5.67 -15.38
CA PHE A 276 4.82 4.76 -16.34
C PHE A 276 5.03 5.41 -17.71
N LYS A 277 5.71 6.57 -17.76
CA LYS A 277 6.00 7.28 -19.02
C LYS A 277 6.76 6.44 -20.04
N SER A 278 7.54 5.46 -19.58
CA SER A 278 8.30 4.54 -20.43
C SER A 278 7.44 3.46 -21.09
N LEU A 279 6.21 3.27 -20.63
CA LEU A 279 5.29 2.28 -21.19
C LEU A 279 4.46 2.90 -22.30
N ASN A 280 4.35 2.18 -23.43
CA ASN A 280 3.41 2.57 -24.47
C ASN A 280 1.98 2.39 -23.95
N LYS A 281 1.19 3.46 -23.92
CA LYS A 281 -0.18 3.48 -23.37
C LYS A 281 -1.10 2.42 -23.99
N GLU A 282 -0.91 2.08 -25.25
CA GLU A 282 -1.72 1.09 -25.98
C GLU A 282 -1.35 -0.37 -25.64
N LYS A 283 -0.16 -0.57 -25.07
CA LYS A 283 0.41 -1.89 -24.76
C LYS A 283 0.59 -2.11 -23.25
N GLN A 284 0.13 -1.15 -22.44
CA GLN A 284 0.21 -1.26 -20.99
C GLN A 284 -0.71 -2.35 -20.46
N ALA A 285 -0.15 -3.21 -19.63
CA ALA A 285 -0.89 -4.20 -18.84
C ALA A 285 -0.37 -4.20 -17.40
N ALA A 286 -1.20 -4.65 -16.49
CA ALA A 286 -0.77 -5.07 -15.17
C ALA A 286 -0.86 -6.60 -15.11
N LEU A 287 0.20 -7.24 -14.72
CA LEU A 287 0.24 -8.68 -14.51
C LEU A 287 0.13 -8.96 -13.01
N ASN A 288 -0.76 -9.89 -12.64
CA ASN A 288 -0.76 -10.42 -11.27
C ASN A 288 0.29 -11.53 -11.20
N MET A 289 1.34 -11.32 -10.42
CA MET A 289 2.49 -12.22 -10.35
C MET A 289 2.75 -12.65 -8.91
N SER A 290 2.97 -13.94 -8.70
CA SER A 290 3.41 -14.47 -7.41
C SER A 290 4.82 -13.99 -7.07
N PHE A 291 5.16 -14.05 -5.78
CA PHE A 291 6.52 -13.71 -5.30
C PHE A 291 7.61 -14.49 -6.07
N ALA A 292 7.41 -15.79 -6.30
CA ALA A 292 8.40 -16.62 -7.01
C ALA A 292 8.69 -16.10 -8.43
N LYS A 293 7.66 -15.69 -9.19
CA LYS A 293 7.84 -15.12 -10.53
C LYS A 293 8.58 -13.78 -10.49
N ILE A 294 8.27 -12.94 -9.51
CA ILE A 294 8.96 -11.66 -9.29
C ILE A 294 10.42 -11.91 -8.90
N ALA A 295 10.66 -12.84 -7.98
CA ALA A 295 11.99 -13.21 -7.54
C ALA A 295 12.86 -13.74 -8.70
N ALA A 296 12.30 -14.57 -9.59
CA ALA A 296 12.99 -15.06 -10.76
C ALA A 296 13.47 -13.94 -11.70
N ILE A 297 12.65 -12.88 -11.87
CA ILE A 297 13.04 -11.68 -12.63
C ILE A 297 14.07 -10.86 -11.87
N ALA A 298 13.85 -10.62 -10.57
CA ALA A 298 14.68 -9.76 -9.74
C ALA A 298 16.11 -10.32 -9.50
N LYS A 299 16.30 -11.63 -9.68
CA LYS A 299 17.63 -12.29 -9.60
C LYS A 299 18.48 -12.13 -10.87
N ASP A 300 17.91 -11.68 -12.00
CA ASP A 300 18.68 -11.36 -13.20
C ASP A 300 19.75 -10.30 -12.90
N ASP A 301 20.91 -10.37 -13.53
CA ASP A 301 22.07 -9.51 -13.24
C ASP A 301 21.83 -8.02 -13.51
N ARG A 302 20.84 -7.70 -14.31
CA ARG A 302 20.42 -6.31 -14.59
C ARG A 302 19.62 -5.69 -13.45
N HIS A 303 19.11 -6.52 -12.51
CA HIS A 303 18.27 -6.05 -11.42
C HIS A 303 19.05 -5.95 -10.10
N ALA A 304 18.76 -4.90 -9.35
CA ALA A 304 19.19 -4.74 -7.94
C ALA A 304 18.18 -5.38 -6.97
N GLY A 305 17.09 -5.93 -7.48
CA GLY A 305 15.97 -6.46 -6.72
C GLY A 305 14.63 -5.92 -7.22
N PHE A 306 13.67 -5.77 -6.31
CA PHE A 306 12.38 -5.15 -6.62
C PHE A 306 11.94 -4.18 -5.52
N VAL A 307 11.04 -3.26 -5.86
CA VAL A 307 10.49 -2.27 -4.92
C VAL A 307 8.97 -2.33 -4.92
N VAL A 308 8.41 -2.47 -3.72
CA VAL A 308 6.96 -2.50 -3.51
C VAL A 308 6.44 -1.08 -3.30
N ASN A 309 5.39 -0.74 -4.02
CA ASN A 309 4.68 0.55 -3.92
C ASN A 309 5.58 1.79 -4.05
N PRO A 310 6.47 1.92 -5.05
CA PRO A 310 7.42 3.04 -5.13
C PRO A 310 6.78 4.43 -5.17
N HIS A 311 5.48 4.50 -5.47
CA HIS A 311 4.68 5.73 -5.50
C HIS A 311 3.51 5.66 -4.52
N GLY A 312 3.53 4.68 -3.62
CA GLY A 312 2.48 4.44 -2.65
C GLY A 312 2.72 5.13 -1.30
N PRO A 313 1.80 4.91 -0.35
CA PRO A 313 1.88 5.49 0.99
C PRO A 313 3.06 4.93 1.79
N VAL A 314 3.34 3.65 1.62
CA VAL A 314 4.46 2.95 2.24
C VAL A 314 5.25 2.23 1.15
N VAL A 315 6.56 2.33 1.23
CA VAL A 315 7.49 1.77 0.24
C VAL A 315 8.40 0.76 0.94
N PHE A 316 8.57 -0.41 0.33
CA PHE A 316 9.52 -1.39 0.81
C PHE A 316 10.39 -1.92 -0.34
N THR A 317 11.70 -1.96 -0.13
CA THR A 317 12.65 -2.45 -1.14
C THR A 317 13.15 -3.83 -0.75
N PHE A 318 13.07 -4.77 -1.68
CA PHE A 318 13.68 -6.08 -1.60
C PHE A 318 14.97 -6.07 -2.43
N PRO A 319 16.13 -5.85 -1.81
CA PRO A 319 17.40 -5.93 -2.53
C PRO A 319 17.67 -7.36 -2.97
N LYS A 320 18.45 -7.55 -4.03
CA LYS A 320 18.72 -8.86 -4.66
C LYS A 320 19.15 -9.93 -3.67
N ASN A 321 20.06 -9.60 -2.75
CA ASN A 321 20.54 -10.52 -1.71
C ASN A 321 19.43 -10.99 -0.75
N LEU A 322 18.47 -10.11 -0.39
CA LEU A 322 17.32 -10.49 0.41
C LEU A 322 16.39 -11.43 -0.38
N VAL A 323 16.13 -11.11 -1.66
CA VAL A 323 15.33 -11.98 -2.54
C VAL A 323 15.94 -13.38 -2.64
N GLU A 324 17.24 -13.46 -2.88
CA GLU A 324 17.98 -14.73 -2.94
C GLU A 324 17.87 -15.50 -1.63
N SER A 325 18.05 -14.82 -0.48
CA SER A 325 17.92 -15.45 0.84
C SER A 325 16.51 -15.98 1.09
N LEU A 326 15.48 -15.25 0.69
CA LEU A 326 14.08 -15.66 0.86
C LEU A 326 13.74 -16.88 0.00
N CYS A 327 14.31 -16.98 -1.21
CA CYS A 327 14.12 -18.15 -2.07
C CYS A 327 14.74 -19.44 -1.49
N LEU A 328 15.66 -19.34 -0.53
CA LEU A 328 16.28 -20.48 0.14
C LEU A 328 15.56 -20.89 1.44
N THR A 329 14.50 -20.20 1.83
CA THR A 329 13.73 -20.53 3.04
C THR A 329 12.85 -21.76 2.83
N GLY A 330 12.63 -22.54 3.90
CA GLY A 330 11.68 -23.67 3.89
C GLY A 330 10.27 -23.23 3.47
N HIS A 331 9.80 -22.09 3.98
CA HIS A 331 8.49 -21.52 3.63
C HIS A 331 8.33 -21.27 2.11
N PHE A 332 9.38 -20.77 1.45
CA PHE A 332 9.36 -20.60 -0.01
C PHE A 332 9.28 -21.95 -0.74
N SER A 333 10.09 -22.93 -0.31
CA SER A 333 10.13 -24.27 -0.92
C SER A 333 8.81 -25.02 -0.71
N GLU A 334 8.19 -24.92 0.45
CA GLU A 334 6.87 -25.50 0.73
C GLU A 334 5.79 -24.95 -0.20
N LYS A 335 5.82 -23.65 -0.47
CA LYS A 335 4.80 -23.00 -1.29
C LYS A 335 4.99 -23.21 -2.79
N TYR A 336 6.23 -23.12 -3.28
CA TYR A 336 6.52 -23.06 -4.73
C TYR A 336 7.27 -24.28 -5.28
N GLY A 337 7.69 -25.20 -4.39
CA GLY A 337 8.53 -26.35 -4.69
C GLY A 337 10.02 -25.99 -4.70
N GLU A 338 10.85 -27.00 -4.43
CA GLU A 338 12.31 -26.83 -4.31
C GLU A 338 12.95 -26.28 -5.61
N ASP A 339 12.49 -26.71 -6.76
CA ASP A 339 13.00 -26.25 -8.07
C ASP A 339 12.68 -24.78 -8.36
N ALA A 340 11.76 -24.16 -7.66
CA ALA A 340 11.37 -22.77 -7.90
C ALA A 340 12.48 -21.78 -7.53
N ALA A 341 13.33 -22.15 -6.58
CA ALA A 341 14.48 -21.33 -6.16
C ALA A 341 15.52 -21.18 -7.28
N ASP A 342 15.69 -22.19 -8.13
CA ASP A 342 16.68 -22.21 -9.21
C ASP A 342 16.19 -21.56 -10.50
N LYS A 343 14.88 -21.36 -10.63
CA LYS A 343 14.31 -20.67 -11.81
C LYS A 343 14.80 -19.23 -11.86
N SER A 344 15.51 -18.88 -12.90
CA SER A 344 15.94 -17.50 -13.16
C SER A 344 15.37 -17.02 -14.51
N GLY A 345 15.03 -15.72 -14.58
CA GLY A 345 14.69 -15.04 -15.82
C GLY A 345 13.33 -15.39 -16.43
N PHE A 346 13.26 -15.21 -17.73
CA PHE A 346 12.03 -15.14 -18.53
C PHE A 346 11.23 -16.44 -18.62
N ASP A 347 11.82 -17.59 -18.37
CA ASP A 347 11.15 -18.89 -18.51
C ASP A 347 10.05 -19.10 -17.47
N ALA A 348 10.19 -18.47 -16.30
CA ALA A 348 9.14 -18.47 -15.27
C ALA A 348 7.89 -17.66 -15.66
N VAL A 349 8.00 -16.74 -16.62
CA VAL A 349 6.92 -15.84 -17.07
C VAL A 349 6.11 -16.44 -18.21
N ASN A 350 6.64 -17.45 -18.91
CA ASN A 350 5.99 -18.09 -20.06
C ASN A 350 4.82 -19.02 -19.70
N GLU A 351 4.64 -19.38 -18.43
CA GLU A 351 3.37 -19.92 -17.95
C GLU A 351 2.34 -18.79 -18.01
N LYS A 352 1.27 -18.98 -18.78
CA LYS A 352 0.21 -18.02 -19.13
C LYS A 352 0.04 -16.95 -18.05
N PRO A 353 0.54 -15.71 -18.22
CA PRO A 353 0.34 -14.67 -17.23
C PRO A 353 -1.15 -14.34 -17.15
N THR A 354 -1.69 -14.28 -15.96
CA THR A 354 -3.02 -13.72 -15.75
C THR A 354 -2.93 -12.23 -16.03
N VAL A 355 -3.30 -11.83 -17.27
CA VAL A 355 -3.31 -10.42 -17.65
C VAL A 355 -4.49 -9.77 -16.93
N VAL A 356 -4.20 -9.02 -15.92
CA VAL A 356 -5.14 -8.07 -15.35
C VAL A 356 -5.06 -6.85 -16.24
N THR A 357 -6.07 -6.64 -17.06
CA THR A 357 -6.22 -5.37 -17.78
C THR A 357 -6.16 -4.27 -16.71
N PRO A 358 -5.39 -3.17 -16.92
CA PRO A 358 -5.31 -2.16 -15.89
C PRO A 358 -6.72 -1.76 -15.51
N LEU A 359 -7.10 -2.07 -14.29
CA LEU A 359 -8.17 -1.39 -13.61
C LEU A 359 -7.64 0.03 -13.38
N SER A 360 -7.62 0.83 -14.46
CA SER A 360 -7.85 2.25 -14.25
C SER A 360 -9.06 2.26 -13.34
N PRO A 361 -9.00 2.81 -12.10
CA PRO A 361 -10.21 2.98 -11.31
C PRO A 361 -11.18 3.57 -12.29
N ALA A 362 -12.33 2.90 -12.49
CA ALA A 362 -13.25 3.29 -13.53
C ALA A 362 -13.58 4.74 -13.20
N LYS A 363 -12.83 5.66 -13.83
CA LYS A 363 -13.05 7.09 -13.64
C LYS A 363 -14.50 7.22 -13.96
N LYS A 364 -15.34 7.53 -12.97
CA LYS A 364 -16.77 7.69 -13.21
C LYS A 364 -16.89 8.83 -14.21
N MET A 365 -16.87 8.46 -15.49
CA MET A 365 -17.01 9.38 -16.58
C MET A 365 -18.51 9.67 -16.70
N ILE A 366 -18.85 10.90 -16.42
CA ILE A 366 -20.21 11.38 -16.66
C ILE A 366 -20.28 11.73 -18.14
N VAL A 367 -21.11 10.99 -18.87
CA VAL A 367 -21.36 11.27 -20.28
C VAL A 367 -22.63 12.08 -20.38
N SER A 368 -22.59 13.21 -21.07
CA SER A 368 -23.72 14.14 -21.19
C SER A 368 -23.75 14.80 -22.58
N LYS A 369 -24.88 15.41 -22.93
CA LYS A 369 -24.94 16.30 -24.09
C LYS A 369 -23.93 17.46 -23.92
N PRO A 370 -23.14 17.80 -24.95
CA PRO A 370 -22.31 18.99 -24.90
C PRO A 370 -23.14 20.25 -24.68
N LYS A 371 -22.66 21.16 -23.81
CA LYS A 371 -23.31 22.47 -23.65
C LYS A 371 -23.16 23.29 -24.93
N GLU A 372 -24.24 23.98 -25.34
CA GLU A 372 -24.27 24.81 -26.55
C GLU A 372 -23.48 26.12 -26.35
N THR A 373 -22.19 26.03 -26.13
CA THR A 373 -21.28 27.18 -26.11
C THR A 373 -20.94 27.63 -27.53
N GLY A 374 -20.43 28.87 -27.67
CA GLY A 374 -19.94 29.36 -28.98
C GLY A 374 -18.87 28.43 -29.58
N GLU A 375 -17.98 27.88 -28.74
CA GLU A 375 -16.94 26.93 -29.13
C GLU A 375 -17.57 25.62 -29.68
N PHE A 376 -18.54 25.06 -28.97
CA PHE A 376 -19.21 23.84 -29.42
C PHE A 376 -20.03 24.06 -30.69
N LYS A 377 -20.68 25.23 -30.87
CA LYS A 377 -21.40 25.56 -32.10
C LYS A 377 -20.49 25.54 -33.32
N LEU A 378 -19.29 26.10 -33.22
CA LEU A 378 -18.30 26.07 -34.29
C LEU A 378 -17.77 24.67 -34.56
N LEU A 379 -17.51 23.87 -33.51
CA LEU A 379 -17.15 22.48 -33.63
C LEU A 379 -18.26 21.68 -34.33
N ALA A 380 -19.51 21.85 -33.95
CA ALA A 380 -20.67 21.19 -34.55
C ALA A 380 -20.83 21.57 -36.05
N GLN A 381 -20.52 22.82 -36.42
CA GLN A 381 -20.51 23.24 -37.84
C GLN A 381 -19.37 22.54 -38.60
N ALA A 382 -18.18 22.39 -37.99
CA ALA A 382 -17.07 21.67 -38.62
C ALA A 382 -17.40 20.20 -38.83
N VAL A 383 -18.02 19.55 -37.85
CA VAL A 383 -18.51 18.15 -37.96
C VAL A 383 -19.55 18.01 -39.06
N ARG A 384 -20.53 18.93 -39.16
CA ARG A 384 -21.51 18.94 -40.24
C ARG A 384 -20.86 19.04 -41.60
N LYS A 385 -20.02 20.07 -41.79
CA LYS A 385 -19.31 20.29 -43.05
C LYS A 385 -18.50 19.06 -43.44
N PHE A 386 -17.86 18.42 -42.50
CA PHE A 386 -17.12 17.18 -42.74
C PHE A 386 -18.05 16.06 -43.20
N GLY A 387 -19.16 15.82 -42.48
CA GLY A 387 -20.13 14.80 -42.84
C GLY A 387 -20.76 15.03 -44.23
N ASP A 388 -21.02 16.30 -44.59
CA ASP A 388 -21.59 16.68 -45.90
C ASP A 388 -20.63 16.36 -47.06
N THR A 389 -19.32 16.43 -46.81
CA THR A 389 -18.28 16.20 -47.82
C THR A 389 -17.83 14.73 -47.90
N HIS A 390 -18.22 13.88 -46.94
CA HIS A 390 -17.83 12.47 -46.89
C HIS A 390 -19.05 11.55 -47.09
N PRO A 391 -19.27 11.01 -48.26
CA PRO A 391 -20.46 10.22 -48.56
C PRO A 391 -20.57 8.93 -47.79
N GLU A 392 -19.46 8.39 -47.32
CA GLU A 392 -19.35 7.17 -46.50
C GLU A 392 -19.86 7.34 -45.06
N ILE A 393 -20.05 8.59 -44.58
CA ILE A 393 -20.53 8.84 -43.26
C ILE A 393 -22.07 8.97 -43.27
N ALA A 394 -22.76 8.09 -42.58
CA ALA A 394 -24.21 8.13 -42.43
C ALA A 394 -24.65 9.02 -41.26
N LYS A 395 -23.93 8.93 -40.13
CA LYS A 395 -24.27 9.66 -38.90
C LYS A 395 -23.04 9.96 -38.06
N ILE A 396 -23.06 11.10 -37.39
CA ILE A 396 -22.07 11.43 -36.35
C ILE A 396 -22.83 11.85 -35.10
N ALA A 397 -22.43 11.35 -33.95
CA ALA A 397 -22.93 11.81 -32.66
C ALA A 397 -21.78 12.33 -31.80
N VAL A 398 -22.03 13.43 -31.09
CA VAL A 398 -21.03 14.02 -30.19
C VAL A 398 -21.59 14.11 -28.78
N LEU A 399 -20.84 13.60 -27.84
CA LEU A 399 -21.11 13.67 -26.42
C LEU A 399 -19.95 14.36 -25.70
N MET A 400 -20.19 14.85 -24.50
CA MET A 400 -19.18 15.33 -23.59
C MET A 400 -18.93 14.29 -22.50
N SER A 401 -17.70 13.89 -22.31
CA SER A 401 -17.27 13.09 -21.17
C SER A 401 -16.52 13.98 -20.18
N THR A 402 -16.92 13.93 -18.93
CA THR A 402 -16.29 14.68 -17.83
C THR A 402 -15.95 13.71 -16.73
N ASN A 403 -14.72 13.81 -16.19
CA ASN A 403 -14.34 13.04 -15.02
C ASN A 403 -15.05 13.61 -13.78
N SER A 404 -15.75 12.75 -13.01
CA SER A 404 -16.46 13.19 -11.80
C SER A 404 -15.52 13.74 -10.71
N GLU A 405 -14.27 13.34 -10.71
CA GLU A 405 -13.24 13.74 -9.73
C GLU A 405 -12.43 14.97 -10.17
N ASP A 406 -12.30 15.18 -11.47
CA ASP A 406 -11.64 16.35 -12.06
C ASP A 406 -12.50 16.95 -13.18
N PRO A 407 -13.33 17.95 -12.89
CA PRO A 407 -14.16 18.62 -13.90
C PRO A 407 -13.39 19.28 -15.04
N LYS A 408 -12.07 19.44 -14.92
CA LYS A 408 -11.21 19.96 -15.98
C LYS A 408 -10.79 18.87 -16.96
N ASP A 409 -10.81 17.59 -16.55
CA ASP A 409 -10.55 16.44 -17.41
C ASP A 409 -11.81 16.15 -18.24
N ARG A 410 -11.92 16.84 -19.37
CA ARG A 410 -13.04 16.77 -20.31
C ARG A 410 -12.57 16.32 -21.68
N ALA A 411 -13.37 15.50 -22.33
CA ALA A 411 -13.16 15.07 -23.70
C ALA A 411 -14.49 15.03 -24.47
N TYR A 412 -14.47 15.38 -25.76
CA TYR A 412 -15.56 15.02 -26.64
C TYR A 412 -15.47 13.52 -26.98
N ILE A 413 -16.60 12.84 -27.00
CA ILE A 413 -16.73 11.50 -27.55
C ILE A 413 -17.46 11.66 -28.88
N CYS A 414 -16.77 11.38 -29.98
CA CYS A 414 -17.30 11.42 -31.33
C CYS A 414 -17.55 9.97 -31.78
N ILE A 415 -18.82 9.67 -32.09
CA ILE A 415 -19.23 8.35 -32.55
C ILE A 415 -19.61 8.50 -34.02
N VAL A 416 -18.92 7.75 -34.87
CA VAL A 416 -19.04 7.86 -36.33
C VAL A 416 -19.62 6.58 -36.90
N ASP A 417 -20.71 6.71 -37.63
CA ASP A 417 -21.33 5.64 -38.40
C ASP A 417 -20.76 5.66 -39.83
N CYS A 418 -19.79 4.79 -40.06
CA CYS A 418 -19.11 4.63 -41.34
C CYS A 418 -18.61 3.18 -41.49
N PRO A 419 -18.27 2.74 -42.72
CA PRO A 419 -17.63 1.44 -42.95
C PRO A 419 -16.32 1.30 -42.15
N GLU A 420 -16.02 0.09 -41.68
CA GLU A 420 -14.77 -0.20 -40.94
C GLU A 420 -13.52 0.11 -41.76
N GLU A 421 -13.59 -0.17 -43.05
CA GLU A 421 -12.52 0.10 -44.00
C GLU A 421 -12.32 1.61 -44.15
N GLY A 422 -11.17 2.12 -43.75
CA GLY A 422 -10.85 3.54 -43.78
C GLY A 422 -11.34 4.35 -42.57
N ALA A 423 -12.04 3.78 -41.63
CA ALA A 423 -12.62 4.48 -40.46
C ALA A 423 -11.57 5.20 -39.62
N GLU A 424 -10.38 4.62 -39.40
CA GLU A 424 -9.31 5.27 -38.66
C GLU A 424 -8.83 6.56 -39.34
N LYS A 425 -8.75 6.56 -40.67
CA LYS A 425 -8.39 7.76 -41.45
C LYS A 425 -9.45 8.84 -41.29
N LEU A 426 -10.75 8.48 -41.42
CA LEU A 426 -11.87 9.40 -41.23
C LEU A 426 -11.91 10.00 -39.82
N CYS A 427 -11.70 9.20 -38.78
CA CYS A 427 -11.63 9.68 -37.41
C CYS A 427 -10.50 10.69 -37.20
N ARG A 428 -9.34 10.45 -37.80
CA ARG A 428 -8.19 11.38 -37.76
C ARG A 428 -8.52 12.68 -38.49
N GLU A 429 -9.17 12.63 -39.63
CA GLU A 429 -9.56 13.81 -40.42
C GLU A 429 -10.63 14.62 -39.70
N ILE A 430 -11.65 14.01 -39.10
CA ILE A 430 -12.64 14.69 -38.23
C ILE A 430 -11.92 15.39 -37.05
N GLY A 431 -11.00 14.71 -36.41
CA GLY A 431 -10.23 15.25 -35.29
C GLY A 431 -9.44 16.50 -35.72
N ASN A 432 -8.81 16.45 -36.88
CA ASN A 432 -8.07 17.60 -37.45
C ASN A 432 -9.01 18.76 -37.79
N ALA A 433 -10.18 18.49 -38.37
CA ALA A 433 -11.18 19.51 -38.69
C ALA A 433 -11.75 20.18 -37.43
N CYS A 434 -11.90 19.44 -36.33
CA CYS A 434 -12.44 19.94 -35.05
C CYS A 434 -11.40 20.66 -34.18
N LYS A 435 -10.12 20.31 -34.33
CA LYS A 435 -9.01 20.82 -33.50
C LYS A 435 -8.97 22.34 -33.33
N PRO A 436 -9.19 23.18 -34.33
CA PRO A 436 -9.19 24.65 -34.19
C PRO A 436 -10.24 25.19 -33.23
N TYR A 437 -11.31 24.40 -33.01
CA TYR A 437 -12.48 24.77 -32.20
C TYR A 437 -12.48 24.06 -30.82
N MET A 438 -11.38 23.45 -30.42
CA MET A 438 -11.25 22.72 -29.15
C MET A 438 -10.32 23.50 -28.19
N LYS A 439 -10.77 24.67 -27.73
CA LYS A 439 -9.97 25.52 -26.82
C LYS A 439 -10.10 25.10 -25.36
N SER A 440 -11.34 24.84 -24.92
CA SER A 440 -11.65 24.45 -23.53
C SER A 440 -11.63 22.94 -23.30
N VAL A 441 -11.76 22.15 -24.36
CA VAL A 441 -11.76 20.68 -24.33
C VAL A 441 -10.63 20.17 -25.23
N ARG A 442 -9.56 19.66 -24.64
CA ARG A 442 -8.31 19.35 -25.34
C ARG A 442 -8.28 17.96 -26.01
N ALA A 443 -9.25 17.11 -25.76
CA ALA A 443 -9.26 15.73 -26.25
C ALA A 443 -10.58 15.42 -26.98
N MET A 444 -10.48 14.68 -28.08
CA MET A 444 -11.62 14.06 -28.75
C MET A 444 -11.30 12.57 -28.89
N ARG A 445 -12.20 11.73 -28.39
CA ARG A 445 -12.13 10.27 -28.47
C ARG A 445 -13.09 9.80 -29.53
N PHE A 446 -12.66 8.89 -30.38
CA PHE A 446 -13.50 8.32 -31.42
C PHE A 446 -13.97 6.94 -31.05
N GLN A 447 -15.21 6.65 -31.36
CA GLN A 447 -15.79 5.33 -31.27
C GLN A 447 -16.50 5.03 -32.59
N LEU A 448 -16.15 3.92 -33.19
CA LEU A 448 -16.78 3.47 -34.41
C LEU A 448 -18.11 2.80 -34.09
N PHE A 449 -19.04 3.02 -34.95
CA PHE A 449 -20.36 2.45 -34.86
C PHE A 449 -20.47 1.29 -35.86
N SER A 450 -20.45 0.08 -35.38
CA SER A 450 -20.66 -1.09 -36.22
C SER A 450 -22.06 -1.62 -36.03
N LYS A 451 -22.84 -1.64 -37.14
CA LYS A 451 -24.16 -2.30 -37.26
C LYS A 451 -25.33 -1.68 -36.48
N GLY A 452 -25.56 -0.37 -36.59
CA GLY A 452 -26.90 0.20 -36.42
C GLY A 452 -27.48 0.31 -35.02
N LYS A 453 -26.74 -0.03 -33.96
CA LYS A 453 -27.24 0.16 -32.59
C LYS A 453 -26.22 0.92 -31.75
N PHE A 454 -26.57 2.17 -31.43
CA PHE A 454 -25.97 2.92 -30.34
C PHE A 454 -26.13 2.12 -29.03
N PRO A 455 -25.12 1.99 -28.19
CA PRO A 455 -25.32 1.50 -26.84
C PRO A 455 -26.42 2.33 -26.15
N ASP A 456 -27.38 1.68 -25.51
CA ASP A 456 -28.52 2.36 -24.84
C ASP A 456 -28.07 3.43 -23.84
N SER A 457 -26.88 3.25 -23.22
CA SER A 457 -26.25 4.24 -22.35
C SER A 457 -25.90 5.57 -23.03
N PHE A 458 -25.69 5.58 -24.36
CA PHE A 458 -25.42 6.80 -25.11
C PHE A 458 -26.69 7.46 -25.65
N THR A 459 -27.71 6.67 -25.95
CA THR A 459 -29.02 7.19 -26.40
C THR A 459 -29.72 7.92 -25.27
N SER A 460 -29.64 7.43 -24.04
CA SER A 460 -30.18 8.07 -22.85
C SER A 460 -29.48 9.39 -22.50
N SER A 461 -28.26 9.61 -22.97
CA SER A 461 -27.50 10.86 -22.74
C SER A 461 -27.82 11.98 -23.72
N ASN A 462 -28.79 11.79 -24.62
CA ASN A 462 -29.29 12.75 -25.61
C ASN A 462 -28.16 13.46 -26.37
N PRO A 463 -27.37 12.76 -27.21
CA PRO A 463 -26.19 13.31 -27.89
C PRO A 463 -26.61 14.41 -28.90
N TRP A 464 -25.68 15.34 -29.16
CA TRP A 464 -25.81 16.15 -30.37
C TRP A 464 -25.56 15.23 -31.58
N THR A 465 -26.41 15.31 -32.60
CA THR A 465 -26.34 14.41 -33.76
C THR A 465 -26.29 15.19 -35.08
N TYR A 466 -25.46 14.71 -35.99
CA TYR A 466 -25.55 14.94 -37.41
C TYR A 466 -26.10 13.68 -38.08
N ASN A 467 -27.15 13.81 -38.85
CA ASN A 467 -27.68 12.76 -39.72
C ASN A 467 -27.60 13.25 -41.17
N LYS A 468 -27.01 12.47 -42.04
CA LYS A 468 -27.05 12.74 -43.45
C LYS A 468 -28.49 12.57 -43.90
N LEU A 469 -29.07 13.59 -44.50
CA LEU A 469 -30.36 13.46 -45.14
C LEU A 469 -30.22 12.45 -46.27
N SER A 470 -30.91 11.31 -46.23
CA SER A 470 -31.11 10.44 -47.38
C SER A 470 -31.88 11.25 -48.42
N LEU A 471 -31.19 11.65 -49.49
CA LEU A 471 -31.79 12.18 -50.69
C LEU A 471 -32.53 11.05 -51.43
#